data_d0524b8e841f0d2c498e75ab90e2c60e
#
_entry.id   d0524b8e841f0d2c498e75ab90e2c60e
#
_cell.length_a   1.000
_cell.length_b   1.000
_cell.length_c   1.000
_cell.angle_alpha   90.00
_cell.angle_beta   90.00
_cell.angle_gamma   90.00
#
_symmetry.space_group_name_H-M   'P 1'
#
loop_
_entity.id
_entity.type
_entity.pdbx_description
1 polymer ?
#
loop_
_entity_poly.entity_id
_entity_poly.type
_entity_poly.pdbx_seq_one_letter_code
_entity_poly.pdbx_strand_id
1 'polypeptide(L)'
;MFSCVFLLINAEQDERLFATFKHEHILYDQQPESDTLDISENIYDVIVYNATKLDEKTVDAVRSLRESGDMTPLLVMAGHTTARARIRILNAGADNVLMRPCQSDEILAHVNALARRPRMMQSKILTAGDLTLDRGRCVLSSNDGEVRLSGKELQLVEMFLRE
;
A
#
# COMPACT_ATOMS: atom_id res chain seq x y z
N MET A 1 -10.91 14.78 2.47
CA MET A 1 -10.12 14.13 1.42
C MET A 1 -8.89 13.53 2.09
N PHE A 2 -8.78 12.23 2.06
CA PHE A 2 -7.61 11.58 2.64
C PHE A 2 -6.42 11.79 1.70
N SER A 3 -5.32 12.31 2.21
CA SER A 3 -4.07 12.27 1.48
C SER A 3 -3.56 10.83 1.50
N CYS A 4 -3.75 10.12 0.41
CA CYS A 4 -3.21 8.78 0.25
C CYS A 4 -1.74 8.88 -0.15
N VAL A 5 -0.91 8.04 0.42
CA VAL A 5 0.47 7.88 0.02
C VAL A 5 0.61 6.55 -0.68
N PHE A 6 1.09 6.58 -1.91
CA PHE A 6 1.27 5.38 -2.72
C PHE A 6 2.75 5.10 -2.93
N LEU A 7 3.08 3.83 -2.95
CA LEU A 7 4.38 3.36 -3.37
C LEU A 7 4.29 2.80 -4.78
N LEU A 8 5.05 3.39 -5.70
CA LEU A 8 5.15 2.93 -7.09
C LEU A 8 6.45 2.16 -7.26
N ILE A 9 6.36 0.89 -7.61
CA ILE A 9 7.50 0.03 -7.84
C ILE A 9 7.65 -0.19 -9.34
N ASN A 10 8.87 0.04 -9.87
CA ASN A 10 9.21 -0.12 -11.27
C ASN A 10 8.32 0.71 -12.24
N ALA A 11 7.97 1.92 -11.85
CA ALA A 11 7.10 2.80 -12.63
C ALA A 11 7.86 3.87 -13.43
N GLU A 12 9.16 3.74 -13.59
CA GLU A 12 10.07 4.78 -14.11
C GLU A 12 9.71 5.31 -15.51
N GLN A 13 8.84 4.65 -16.25
CA GLN A 13 8.48 5.04 -17.62
C GLN A 13 7.01 5.46 -17.79
N ASP A 14 6.27 5.59 -16.71
CA ASP A 14 4.84 5.93 -16.79
C ASP A 14 4.57 7.39 -16.48
N GLU A 15 5.04 8.28 -17.35
CA GLU A 15 4.84 9.73 -17.21
C GLU A 15 3.37 10.13 -17.11
N ARG A 16 2.47 9.39 -17.77
CA ARG A 16 1.04 9.68 -17.73
C ARG A 16 0.45 9.39 -16.36
N LEU A 17 0.86 8.29 -15.75
CA LEU A 17 0.45 7.93 -14.40
C LEU A 17 0.92 8.98 -13.39
N PHE A 18 2.16 9.41 -13.48
CA PHE A 18 2.71 10.45 -12.62
C PHE A 18 1.98 11.79 -12.79
N ALA A 19 1.69 12.18 -14.03
CA ALA A 19 0.93 13.40 -14.32
C ALA A 19 -0.47 13.34 -13.69
N THR A 20 -1.14 12.19 -13.78
CA THR A 20 -2.45 11.96 -13.18
C THR A 20 -2.39 12.07 -11.66
N PHE A 21 -1.42 11.43 -11.03
CA PHE A 21 -1.25 11.50 -9.57
C PHE A 21 -0.95 12.92 -9.09
N LYS A 22 -0.12 13.63 -9.82
CA LYS A 22 0.18 15.03 -9.52
C LYS A 22 -1.04 15.94 -9.67
N HIS A 23 -1.83 15.74 -10.71
CA HIS A 23 -3.08 16.49 -10.93
C HIS A 23 -4.10 16.27 -9.80
N GLU A 24 -4.21 15.03 -9.33
CA GLU A 24 -5.12 14.64 -8.24
C GLU A 24 -4.54 14.90 -6.84
N HIS A 25 -3.37 15.53 -6.75
CA HIS A 25 -2.67 15.81 -5.48
C HIS A 25 -2.40 14.55 -4.63
N ILE A 26 -2.11 13.44 -5.29
CA ILE A 26 -1.75 12.18 -4.66
C ILE A 26 -0.23 12.15 -4.42
N LEU A 27 0.16 11.89 -3.19
CA LEU A 27 1.56 11.71 -2.83
C LEU A 27 2.01 10.30 -3.21
N TYR A 28 3.20 10.16 -3.75
CA TYR A 28 3.77 8.86 -4.09
C TYR A 28 5.29 8.85 -3.95
N ASP A 29 5.81 7.70 -3.61
CA ASP A 29 7.23 7.38 -3.67
C ASP A 29 7.49 6.37 -4.79
N GLN A 30 8.71 6.31 -5.29
CA GLN A 30 9.12 5.39 -6.33
C GLN A 30 10.23 4.49 -5.82
N GLN A 31 10.16 3.22 -6.17
CA GLN A 31 11.23 2.26 -5.99
C GLN A 31 11.57 1.56 -7.30
N PRO A 32 12.84 1.26 -7.55
CA PRO A 32 13.24 0.40 -8.65
C PRO A 32 12.72 -1.01 -8.43
N GLU A 33 12.64 -1.80 -9.49
CA GLU A 33 12.35 -3.22 -9.39
C GLU A 33 13.43 -3.91 -8.56
N SER A 34 13.02 -4.66 -7.56
CA SER A 34 13.91 -5.50 -6.78
C SER A 34 13.29 -6.87 -6.56
N ASP A 35 14.10 -7.87 -6.32
CA ASP A 35 13.65 -9.24 -6.04
C ASP A 35 12.94 -9.34 -4.68
N THR A 36 13.03 -8.29 -3.87
CA THR A 36 12.39 -8.21 -2.55
C THR A 36 11.59 -6.92 -2.44
N LEU A 37 10.33 -7.03 -2.05
CA LEU A 37 9.51 -5.89 -1.66
C LEU A 37 9.79 -5.59 -0.19
N ASP A 38 10.87 -4.87 0.08
CA ASP A 38 11.16 -4.40 1.43
C ASP A 38 10.47 -3.06 1.67
N ILE A 39 9.32 -3.13 2.32
CA ILE A 39 8.51 -1.97 2.66
C ILE A 39 8.48 -1.86 4.18
N SER A 40 9.65 -1.58 4.75
CA SER A 40 9.86 -1.60 6.19
C SER A 40 9.08 -0.52 6.96
N GLU A 41 8.57 0.50 6.29
CA GLU A 41 8.00 1.67 6.96
C GLU A 41 6.47 1.67 7.06
N ASN A 42 5.77 0.78 6.36
CA ASN A 42 4.31 0.59 6.49
C ASN A 42 3.46 1.89 6.44
N ILE A 43 3.96 2.91 5.74
CA ILE A 43 3.33 4.24 5.66
C ILE A 43 2.41 4.41 4.44
N TYR A 44 2.41 3.43 3.55
CA TYR A 44 1.69 3.52 2.29
C TYR A 44 0.25 3.01 2.42
N ASP A 45 -0.66 3.68 1.74
CA ASP A 45 -2.06 3.27 1.65
C ASP A 45 -2.28 2.22 0.57
N VAL A 46 -1.51 2.29 -0.50
CA VAL A 46 -1.52 1.32 -1.60
C VAL A 46 -0.12 1.17 -2.18
N ILE A 47 0.21 -0.04 -2.56
CA ILE A 47 1.40 -0.36 -3.34
C ILE A 47 0.96 -0.65 -4.77
N VAL A 48 1.56 0.01 -5.74
CA VAL A 48 1.39 -0.30 -7.16
C VAL A 48 2.69 -0.92 -7.67
N TYR A 49 2.65 -2.19 -7.95
CA TYR A 49 3.80 -2.93 -8.46
C TYR A 49 3.65 -3.16 -9.97
N ASN A 50 4.52 -2.50 -10.72
CA ASN A 50 4.57 -2.60 -12.17
C ASN A 50 5.50 -3.74 -12.58
N ALA A 51 4.99 -4.95 -12.64
CA ALA A 51 5.78 -6.12 -12.99
C ALA A 51 6.02 -6.19 -14.49
N THR A 52 7.27 -6.41 -14.88
CA THR A 52 7.62 -6.69 -16.28
C THR A 52 7.02 -8.01 -16.73
N LYS A 53 7.04 -9.02 -15.85
CA LYS A 53 6.44 -10.35 -16.07
C LYS A 53 5.85 -10.86 -14.77
N LEU A 54 4.78 -11.66 -14.88
CA LEU A 54 4.24 -12.41 -13.74
C LEU A 54 4.91 -13.79 -13.67
N ASP A 55 6.15 -13.81 -13.26
CA ASP A 55 6.95 -15.03 -13.08
C ASP A 55 7.05 -15.46 -11.60
N GLU A 56 7.82 -16.51 -11.33
CA GLU A 56 8.02 -17.01 -9.96
C GLU A 56 8.61 -15.95 -9.02
N LYS A 57 9.52 -15.11 -9.51
CA LYS A 57 10.12 -14.04 -8.70
C LYS A 57 9.07 -13.04 -8.23
N THR A 58 8.15 -12.66 -9.10
CA THR A 58 7.03 -11.77 -8.75
C THR A 58 6.12 -12.42 -7.73
N VAL A 59 5.78 -13.69 -7.90
CA VAL A 59 4.98 -14.46 -6.94
C VAL A 59 5.67 -14.53 -5.59
N ASP A 60 6.95 -14.85 -5.56
CA ASP A 60 7.72 -14.95 -4.32
C ASP A 60 7.87 -13.61 -3.62
N ALA A 61 8.05 -12.51 -4.35
CA ALA A 61 8.10 -11.17 -3.79
C ALA A 61 6.78 -10.79 -3.09
N VAL A 62 5.65 -11.06 -3.72
CA VAL A 62 4.33 -10.80 -3.14
C VAL A 62 4.09 -11.69 -1.91
N ARG A 63 4.44 -12.97 -2.00
CA ARG A 63 4.31 -13.91 -0.88
C ARG A 63 5.16 -13.46 0.31
N SER A 64 6.41 -13.08 0.08
CA SER A 64 7.31 -12.61 1.13
C SER A 64 6.80 -11.35 1.81
N LEU A 65 6.21 -10.43 1.07
CA LEU A 65 5.57 -9.25 1.63
C LEU A 65 4.45 -9.63 2.61
N ARG A 66 3.61 -10.59 2.24
CA ARG A 66 2.52 -11.05 3.11
C ARG A 66 3.00 -11.86 4.31
N GLU A 67 4.04 -12.67 4.14
CA GLU A 67 4.67 -13.42 5.23
C GLU A 67 5.35 -12.53 6.24
N SER A 68 5.83 -11.35 5.84
CA SER A 68 6.37 -10.34 6.77
C SER A 68 5.29 -9.67 7.64
N GLY A 69 4.01 -9.95 7.39
CA GLY A 69 2.87 -9.36 8.10
C GLY A 69 2.37 -8.04 7.50
N ASP A 70 2.98 -7.58 6.42
CA ASP A 70 2.51 -6.39 5.73
C ASP A 70 1.26 -6.70 4.90
N MET A 71 0.14 -6.07 5.26
CA MET A 71 -1.16 -6.24 4.61
C MET A 71 -1.58 -5.00 3.80
N THR A 72 -0.63 -4.13 3.46
CA THR A 72 -0.90 -2.97 2.60
C THR A 72 -1.54 -3.43 1.29
N PRO A 73 -2.64 -2.82 0.85
CA PRO A 73 -3.28 -3.14 -0.41
C PRO A 73 -2.28 -3.09 -1.57
N LEU A 74 -2.27 -4.13 -2.39
CA LEU A 74 -1.32 -4.32 -3.47
C LEU A 74 -2.04 -4.48 -4.81
N LEU A 75 -1.79 -3.54 -5.72
CA LEU A 75 -2.16 -3.63 -7.13
C LEU A 75 -0.94 -4.05 -7.94
N VAL A 76 -1.04 -5.18 -8.62
CA VAL A 76 0.00 -5.62 -9.56
C VAL A 76 -0.43 -5.27 -10.98
N MET A 77 0.44 -4.61 -11.71
CA MET A 77 0.25 -4.30 -13.13
C MET A 77 1.21 -5.14 -13.95
N ALA A 78 0.72 -5.75 -15.00
CA ALA A 78 1.52 -6.57 -15.90
C ALA A 78 1.14 -6.34 -17.36
N GLY A 79 2.09 -6.60 -18.23
CA GLY A 79 1.84 -6.68 -19.67
C GLY A 79 1.05 -7.94 -20.04
N HIS A 80 1.41 -8.56 -21.13
CA HIS A 80 0.73 -9.78 -21.57
C HIS A 80 0.92 -10.91 -20.55
N THR A 81 -0.19 -11.47 -20.08
CA THR A 81 -0.18 -12.52 -19.06
C THR A 81 -1.32 -13.51 -19.28
N THR A 82 -1.15 -14.71 -18.75
CA THR A 82 -2.17 -15.76 -18.79
C THR A 82 -3.10 -15.67 -17.58
N ALA A 83 -4.30 -16.22 -17.70
CA ALA A 83 -5.23 -16.33 -16.58
C ALA A 83 -4.60 -17.11 -15.41
N ARG A 84 -3.84 -18.16 -15.71
CA ARG A 84 -3.14 -18.97 -14.70
C ARG A 84 -2.12 -18.14 -13.90
N ALA A 85 -1.33 -17.29 -14.58
CA ALA A 85 -0.37 -16.43 -13.92
C ALA A 85 -1.06 -15.39 -13.01
N ARG A 86 -2.17 -14.81 -13.45
CA ARG A 86 -2.97 -13.89 -12.63
C ARG A 86 -3.55 -14.57 -11.39
N ILE A 87 -4.07 -15.78 -11.54
CA ILE A 87 -4.57 -16.56 -10.40
C ILE A 87 -3.47 -16.80 -9.37
N ARG A 88 -2.27 -17.15 -9.82
CA ARG A 88 -1.13 -17.40 -8.93
C ARG A 88 -0.73 -16.16 -8.14
N ILE A 89 -0.68 -15.00 -8.79
CA ILE A 89 -0.30 -13.76 -8.11
C ILE A 89 -1.37 -13.28 -7.13
N LEU A 90 -2.64 -13.46 -7.45
CA LEU A 90 -3.75 -13.19 -6.53
C LEU A 90 -3.71 -14.13 -5.31
N ASN A 91 -3.48 -15.41 -5.52
CA ASN A 91 -3.34 -16.38 -4.43
C ASN A 91 -2.09 -16.14 -3.57
N ALA A 92 -1.05 -15.55 -4.13
CA ALA A 92 0.14 -15.16 -3.38
C ALA A 92 -0.11 -13.97 -2.44
N GLY A 93 -1.15 -13.16 -2.69
CA GLY A 93 -1.55 -12.08 -1.81
C GLY A 93 -1.79 -10.73 -2.48
N ALA A 94 -1.70 -10.63 -3.80
CA ALA A 94 -2.10 -9.41 -4.51
C ALA A 94 -3.62 -9.18 -4.37
N ASP A 95 -4.03 -7.93 -4.20
CA ASP A 95 -5.44 -7.58 -4.06
C ASP A 95 -6.13 -7.43 -5.41
N ASN A 96 -5.39 -7.02 -6.42
CA ASN A 96 -5.88 -6.92 -7.79
C ASN A 96 -4.74 -7.01 -8.79
N VAL A 97 -5.07 -7.37 -10.03
CA VAL A 97 -4.14 -7.44 -11.16
C VAL A 97 -4.74 -6.70 -12.34
N LEU A 98 -4.04 -5.70 -12.86
CA LEU A 98 -4.38 -4.98 -14.08
C LEU A 98 -3.45 -5.37 -15.21
N MET A 99 -4.03 -5.60 -16.39
CA MET A 99 -3.25 -5.84 -17.60
C MET A 99 -3.03 -4.54 -18.36
N ARG A 100 -1.82 -4.36 -18.88
CA ARG A 100 -1.51 -3.29 -19.82
C ARG A 100 -1.84 -3.72 -21.27
N PRO A 101 -2.19 -2.76 -22.10
CA PRO A 101 -2.32 -1.32 -21.83
C PRO A 101 -3.59 -1.01 -21.02
N CYS A 102 -3.49 -0.12 -20.03
CA CYS A 102 -4.61 0.42 -19.28
C CYS A 102 -4.48 1.94 -19.16
N GLN A 103 -5.60 2.62 -19.02
CA GLN A 103 -5.61 4.07 -18.90
C GLN A 103 -5.27 4.51 -17.47
N SER A 104 -4.64 5.67 -17.33
CA SER A 104 -4.27 6.22 -16.03
C SER A 104 -5.48 6.41 -15.11
N ASP A 105 -6.63 6.79 -15.66
CA ASP A 105 -7.89 6.95 -14.92
C ASP A 105 -8.40 5.61 -14.37
N GLU A 106 -8.20 4.52 -15.10
CA GLU A 106 -8.53 3.17 -14.65
C GLU A 106 -7.64 2.74 -13.50
N ILE A 107 -6.34 2.97 -13.61
CA ILE A 107 -5.38 2.72 -12.53
C ILE A 107 -5.78 3.49 -11.28
N LEU A 108 -6.07 4.78 -11.43
CA LEU A 108 -6.48 5.66 -10.33
C LEU A 108 -7.76 5.16 -9.66
N ALA A 109 -8.76 4.71 -10.43
CA ALA A 109 -10.00 4.16 -9.90
C ALA A 109 -9.75 2.91 -9.04
N HIS A 110 -8.89 2.00 -9.49
CA HIS A 110 -8.51 0.80 -8.72
C HIS A 110 -7.73 1.14 -7.47
N VAL A 111 -6.78 2.05 -7.57
CA VAL A 111 -5.97 2.50 -6.44
C VAL A 111 -6.84 3.16 -5.36
N ASN A 112 -7.75 4.05 -5.76
CA ASN A 112 -8.69 4.68 -4.83
C ASN A 112 -9.63 3.65 -4.17
N ALA A 113 -10.09 2.66 -4.92
CA ALA A 113 -10.92 1.59 -4.36
C ALA A 113 -10.16 0.76 -3.32
N LEU A 114 -8.89 0.45 -3.58
CA LEU A 114 -8.04 -0.26 -2.64
C LEU A 114 -7.72 0.58 -1.40
N ALA A 115 -7.47 1.87 -1.57
CA ALA A 115 -7.18 2.79 -0.46
C ALA A 115 -8.37 2.95 0.51
N ARG A 116 -9.60 2.74 0.05
CA ARG A 116 -10.81 2.78 0.89
C ARG A 116 -11.03 1.53 1.73
N ARG A 117 -10.32 0.42 1.44
CA ARG A 117 -10.49 -0.82 2.21
C ARG A 117 -9.98 -0.62 3.64
N PRO A 118 -10.72 -1.11 4.66
CA PRO A 118 -10.20 -1.11 6.02
C PRO A 118 -8.90 -1.92 6.04
N ARG A 119 -7.88 -1.39 6.68
CA ARG A 119 -6.63 -2.12 6.88
C ARG A 119 -6.87 -3.27 7.86
N MET A 120 -7.10 -4.46 7.32
CA MET A 120 -7.16 -5.66 8.11
C MET A 120 -5.73 -6.05 8.52
N MET A 121 -5.50 -6.16 9.82
CA MET A 121 -4.33 -6.84 10.44
C MET A 121 -2.98 -6.12 10.51
N GLN A 122 -2.90 -4.82 10.45
CA GLN A 122 -1.83 -4.18 11.22
C GLN A 122 -2.20 -4.29 12.70
N SER A 123 -1.23 -4.51 13.58
CA SER A 123 -1.51 -4.48 15.01
C SER A 123 -2.41 -3.28 15.32
N LYS A 124 -3.60 -3.55 15.84
CA LYS A 124 -4.55 -2.48 16.16
C LYS A 124 -4.00 -1.53 17.22
N ILE A 125 -2.96 -1.95 17.90
CA ILE A 125 -2.37 -1.26 19.04
C ILE A 125 -0.88 -1.03 18.76
N LEU A 126 -0.47 0.22 18.81
CA LEU A 126 0.93 0.65 18.78
C LEU A 126 1.27 1.22 20.16
N THR A 127 2.44 0.86 20.67
CA THR A 127 2.93 1.37 21.95
C THR A 127 4.30 2.00 21.78
N ALA A 128 4.51 3.15 22.43
CA ALA A 128 5.79 3.81 22.51
C ALA A 128 5.92 4.49 23.88
N GLY A 129 6.78 3.94 24.74
CA GLY A 129 6.87 4.36 26.14
C GLY A 129 5.55 4.09 26.87
N ASP A 130 4.99 5.13 27.47
CA ASP A 130 3.70 5.11 28.17
C ASP A 130 2.50 5.45 27.27
N LEU A 131 2.75 5.72 25.98
CA LEU A 131 1.69 6.00 25.00
C LEU A 131 1.22 4.72 24.32
N THR A 132 -0.09 4.58 24.21
CA THR A 132 -0.75 3.48 23.51
C THR A 132 -1.75 4.05 22.51
N LEU A 133 -1.58 3.71 21.24
CA LEU A 133 -2.50 4.09 20.17
C LEU A 133 -3.35 2.90 19.74
N ASP A 134 -4.65 2.97 20.01
CA ASP A 134 -5.63 2.04 19.46
C ASP A 134 -6.16 2.57 18.13
N ARG A 135 -5.66 1.99 17.03
CA ARG A 135 -6.02 2.39 15.67
C ARG A 135 -7.45 2.04 15.30
N GLY A 136 -7.98 0.96 15.87
CA GLY A 136 -9.35 0.53 15.60
C GLY A 136 -10.39 1.48 16.23
N ARG A 137 -10.08 2.01 17.39
CA ARG A 137 -10.93 2.95 18.12
C ARG A 137 -10.58 4.42 17.86
N CYS A 138 -9.45 4.69 17.19
CA CYS A 138 -8.86 6.02 17.02
C CYS A 138 -8.62 6.73 18.36
N VAL A 139 -8.08 6.02 19.33
CA VAL A 139 -7.82 6.51 20.69
C VAL A 139 -6.33 6.45 21.00
N LEU A 140 -5.79 7.56 21.44
CA LEU A 140 -4.46 7.64 22.06
C LEU A 140 -4.64 7.69 23.58
N SER A 141 -3.99 6.78 24.29
CA SER A 141 -4.02 6.72 25.75
C SER A 141 -2.63 6.80 26.35
N SER A 142 -2.56 7.35 27.57
CA SER A 142 -1.37 7.42 28.42
C SER A 142 -1.78 7.17 29.86
N ASN A 143 -0.81 7.23 30.79
CA ASN A 143 -1.10 7.14 32.22
C ASN A 143 -2.01 8.27 32.74
N ASP A 144 -2.05 9.39 32.03
CA ASP A 144 -2.82 10.58 32.42
C ASP A 144 -4.25 10.65 31.82
N GLY A 145 -4.57 9.74 30.92
CA GLY A 145 -5.89 9.68 30.29
C GLY A 145 -5.89 9.25 28.83
N GLU A 146 -7.04 9.36 28.20
CA GLU A 146 -7.22 9.02 26.79
C GLU A 146 -7.84 10.16 25.98
N VAL A 147 -7.47 10.24 24.70
CA VAL A 147 -7.99 11.23 23.74
C VAL A 147 -8.40 10.52 22.46
N ARG A 148 -9.54 10.87 21.93
CA ARG A 148 -10.03 10.40 20.63
C ARG A 148 -9.43 11.25 19.50
N LEU A 149 -8.90 10.59 18.49
CA LEU A 149 -8.24 11.23 17.35
C LEU A 149 -9.15 11.26 16.12
N SER A 150 -9.05 12.34 15.36
CA SER A 150 -9.54 12.35 13.97
C SER A 150 -8.63 11.52 13.08
N GLY A 151 -9.08 11.18 11.86
CA GLY A 151 -8.27 10.40 10.92
C GLY A 151 -6.91 11.03 10.60
N LYS A 152 -6.84 12.36 10.50
CA LYS A 152 -5.57 13.08 10.26
C LYS A 152 -4.63 13.05 11.46
N GLU A 153 -5.18 13.23 12.65
CA GLU A 153 -4.42 13.14 13.90
C GLU A 153 -3.90 11.73 14.12
N LEU A 154 -4.71 10.71 13.80
CA LEU A 154 -4.30 9.31 13.86
C LEU A 154 -3.08 9.05 12.96
N GLN A 155 -3.12 9.50 11.70
CA GLN A 155 -1.99 9.34 10.77
C GLN A 155 -0.72 10.04 11.28
N LEU A 156 -0.86 11.24 11.81
CA LEU A 156 0.26 11.99 12.36
C LEU A 156 0.87 11.29 13.58
N VAL A 157 0.04 10.83 14.50
CA VAL A 157 0.49 10.10 15.70
C VAL A 157 1.14 8.77 15.32
N GLU A 158 0.58 8.04 14.37
CA GLU A 158 1.21 6.81 13.85
C GLU A 158 2.60 7.05 13.31
N MET A 159 2.78 8.13 12.56
CA MET A 159 4.09 8.50 12.02
C MET A 159 5.12 8.73 13.13
N PHE A 160 4.75 9.43 14.19
CA PHE A 160 5.64 9.69 15.32
C PHE A 160 5.93 8.45 16.17
N LEU A 161 4.96 7.56 16.34
CA LEU A 161 5.13 6.35 17.17
C LEU A 161 5.95 5.26 16.48
N ARG A 162 6.20 5.38 15.18
CA ARG A 162 6.98 4.41 14.40
C ARG A 162 8.45 4.80 14.22
N GLU A 163 8.83 6.01 14.57
CA GLU A 163 10.21 6.43 14.65
C GLU A 163 10.84 5.95 15.97
#